data_689e59d762d190e1ed75dc0096849777
#
_entry.id   689e59d762d190e1ed75dc0096849777
#
_cell.length_a   1.000
_cell.length_b   1.000
_cell.length_c   1.000
_cell.angle_alpha   90.00
_cell.angle_beta   90.00
_cell.angle_gamma   90.00
#
_symmetry.space_group_name_H-M   'P 1'
#
loop_
_entity.id
_entity.type
_entity.pdbx_description
1 polymer ?
#
loop_
_entity_poly.entity_id
_entity_poly.type
_entity_poly.pdbx_seq_one_letter_code
_entity_poly.pdbx_strand_id
1 'polypeptide(L)'
;MKKNFAKIAAIVMTLIMMFSLLTACGGTATNPSGNNSDGKTVYKVGICSYVDDASLNQIYQNIEARLKEIGKEKGVTFEIAYDNCNADVNVLNQIISNFIADKVDLMVGIATPVAMAMQSATEDNKIPVVFSAVSDPVSAGIVESLEKPGANLTGTSDYLDTASIFNLILAQNPDIKKVGLLYDKGQDSSETPIADAKKFLDEKGIAYVEKTGTNA
;
A
#
# COMPACT_ATOMS: atom_id res chain seq x y z
N MET A 1 -42.16 58.96 -20.44
CA MET A 1 -41.23 58.66 -19.26
C MET A 1 -41.23 57.20 -18.82
N LYS A 2 -42.33 56.44 -18.83
CA LYS A 2 -42.37 55.04 -18.37
C LYS A 2 -41.50 54.03 -19.18
N LYS A 3 -41.30 54.26 -20.51
CA LYS A 3 -40.58 53.37 -21.40
C LYS A 3 -39.04 53.42 -21.17
N ASN A 4 -38.50 54.53 -20.68
CA ASN A 4 -37.07 54.66 -20.42
C ASN A 4 -36.64 54.10 -19.04
N PHE A 5 -37.59 54.11 -18.07
CA PHE A 5 -37.36 53.57 -16.74
C PHE A 5 -37.19 52.04 -16.75
N ALA A 6 -38.02 51.38 -17.57
CA ALA A 6 -37.89 49.92 -17.75
C ALA A 6 -36.55 49.49 -18.39
N LYS A 7 -36.03 50.31 -19.32
CA LYS A 7 -34.71 50.01 -19.96
C LYS A 7 -33.54 50.26 -19.00
N ILE A 8 -33.62 51.28 -18.16
CA ILE A 8 -32.62 51.59 -17.14
C ILE A 8 -32.63 50.49 -16.03
N ALA A 9 -33.81 50.07 -15.60
CA ALA A 9 -33.93 48.97 -14.63
C ALA A 9 -33.37 47.63 -15.16
N ALA A 10 -33.59 47.34 -16.43
CA ALA A 10 -33.03 46.12 -17.06
C ALA A 10 -31.50 46.18 -17.18
N ILE A 11 -30.91 47.32 -17.47
CA ILE A 11 -29.46 47.53 -17.57
C ILE A 11 -28.80 47.44 -16.18
N VAL A 12 -29.42 48.00 -15.15
CA VAL A 12 -28.92 47.91 -13.76
C VAL A 12 -28.98 46.45 -13.24
N MET A 13 -30.04 45.70 -13.58
CA MET A 13 -30.16 44.29 -13.19
C MET A 13 -29.13 43.38 -13.89
N THR A 14 -28.81 43.66 -15.15
CA THR A 14 -27.74 42.95 -15.88
C THR A 14 -26.35 43.28 -15.35
N LEU A 15 -26.08 44.52 -14.95
CA LEU A 15 -24.81 44.90 -14.33
C LEU A 15 -24.61 44.26 -12.95
N ILE A 16 -25.66 44.11 -12.14
CA ILE A 16 -25.60 43.44 -10.83
C ILE A 16 -25.35 41.95 -11.01
N MET A 17 -25.90 41.28 -12.03
CA MET A 17 -25.61 39.87 -12.32
C MET A 17 -24.19 39.64 -12.87
N MET A 18 -23.59 40.59 -13.57
CA MET A 18 -22.19 40.50 -14.03
C MET A 18 -21.16 40.70 -12.91
N PHE A 19 -21.51 41.44 -11.86
CA PHE A 19 -20.61 41.71 -10.74
C PHE A 19 -20.50 40.54 -9.76
N SER A 20 -21.48 39.62 -9.75
CA SER A 20 -21.47 38.41 -8.90
C SER A 20 -20.63 37.27 -9.46
N LEU A 21 -20.10 37.37 -10.69
CA LEU A 21 -19.27 36.34 -11.33
C LEU A 21 -17.75 36.59 -11.21
N LEU A 22 -17.32 37.71 -10.61
CA LEU A 22 -15.89 38.09 -10.50
C LEU A 22 -15.26 37.85 -9.13
N THR A 23 -15.93 37.20 -8.20
CA THR A 23 -15.35 36.81 -6.89
C THR A 23 -14.95 35.35 -6.80
N ALA A 24 -14.83 34.65 -7.94
CA ALA A 24 -14.44 33.21 -7.98
C ALA A 24 -13.10 32.98 -8.67
N CYS A 25 -12.10 33.85 -8.47
CA CYS A 25 -10.73 33.54 -8.90
C CYS A 25 -9.72 34.14 -7.92
N GLY A 26 -9.57 33.47 -6.80
CA GLY A 26 -8.53 33.62 -5.80
C GLY A 26 -8.32 32.25 -5.16
N GLY A 27 -8.08 31.21 -6.00
CA GLY A 27 -7.85 29.86 -5.53
C GLY A 27 -6.38 29.69 -5.16
N THR A 28 -6.06 29.87 -3.89
CA THR A 28 -4.97 29.12 -3.27
C THR A 28 -5.31 27.64 -3.44
N ALA A 29 -4.38 26.87 -3.99
CA ALA A 29 -4.47 25.42 -4.06
C ALA A 29 -4.56 24.84 -2.64
N THR A 30 -5.79 24.66 -2.16
CA THR A 30 -6.07 23.89 -0.96
C THR A 30 -6.24 22.43 -1.40
N ASN A 31 -5.33 21.57 -0.95
CA ASN A 31 -5.57 20.14 -0.89
C ASN A 31 -6.99 19.89 -0.36
N PRO A 32 -7.78 18.97 -0.96
CA PRO A 32 -9.06 18.60 -0.42
C PRO A 32 -8.87 17.65 0.77
N SER A 33 -8.42 18.17 1.91
CA SER A 33 -8.60 17.51 3.20
C SER A 33 -10.02 17.78 3.65
N GLY A 34 -10.87 16.77 3.68
CA GLY A 34 -12.23 16.87 4.17
C GLY A 34 -12.24 17.32 5.62
N ASN A 35 -12.74 18.52 5.89
CA ASN A 35 -12.99 18.99 7.25
C ASN A 35 -14.31 18.37 7.74
N ASN A 36 -14.22 17.46 8.68
CA ASN A 36 -15.37 17.05 9.48
C ASN A 36 -15.72 18.14 10.51
N SER A 37 -16.96 18.13 10.99
CA SER A 37 -17.59 19.13 11.88
C SER A 37 -16.85 19.45 13.20
N ASP A 38 -15.76 18.76 13.53
CA ASP A 38 -14.94 19.00 14.72
C ASP A 38 -13.63 19.77 14.44
N GLY A 39 -13.42 20.26 13.23
CA GLY A 39 -12.23 21.04 12.86
C GLY A 39 -10.93 20.22 12.79
N LYS A 40 -10.99 18.89 12.87
CA LYS A 40 -9.82 18.00 12.73
C LYS A 40 -9.57 17.67 11.26
N THR A 41 -8.31 17.68 10.86
CA THR A 41 -7.89 17.15 9.56
C THR A 41 -8.16 15.65 9.50
N VAL A 42 -8.79 15.18 8.43
CA VAL A 42 -9.08 13.77 8.19
C VAL A 42 -8.20 13.28 7.06
N TYR A 43 -7.52 12.15 7.28
CA TYR A 43 -6.75 11.43 6.28
C TYR A 43 -7.42 10.09 5.99
N LYS A 44 -7.60 9.76 4.72
CA LYS A 44 -8.13 8.48 4.27
C LYS A 44 -6.97 7.51 4.01
N VAL A 45 -7.03 6.32 4.59
CA VAL A 45 -6.00 5.28 4.43
C VAL A 45 -6.64 4.01 3.91
N GLY A 46 -6.23 3.57 2.71
CA GLY A 46 -6.63 2.28 2.17
C GLY A 46 -5.61 1.20 2.54
N ILE A 47 -6.04 0.13 3.19
CA ILE A 47 -5.17 -0.99 3.60
C ILE A 47 -5.67 -2.25 2.91
N CYS A 48 -4.78 -2.97 2.22
CA CYS A 48 -5.11 -4.26 1.63
C CYS A 48 -4.14 -5.34 2.11
N SER A 49 -4.68 -6.49 2.53
CA SER A 49 -3.93 -7.70 2.85
C SER A 49 -4.09 -8.74 1.73
N TYR A 50 -3.05 -9.58 1.54
CA TYR A 50 -3.04 -10.58 0.48
C TYR A 50 -3.97 -11.77 0.77
N VAL A 51 -3.89 -12.32 1.99
CA VAL A 51 -4.69 -13.49 2.42
C VAL A 51 -5.13 -13.33 3.87
N ASP A 52 -6.16 -14.07 4.25
CA ASP A 52 -6.60 -14.19 5.64
C ASP A 52 -5.67 -15.15 6.39
N ASP A 53 -4.60 -14.58 6.94
CA ASP A 53 -3.57 -15.27 7.72
C ASP A 53 -3.38 -14.58 9.06
N ALA A 54 -3.14 -15.36 10.11
CA ALA A 54 -3.03 -14.84 11.49
C ALA A 54 -1.92 -13.79 11.63
N SER A 55 -0.77 -13.98 10.96
CA SER A 55 0.36 -13.05 11.03
C SER A 55 0.05 -11.75 10.29
N LEU A 56 -0.53 -11.85 9.08
CA LEU A 56 -0.91 -10.68 8.30
C LEU A 56 -2.04 -9.88 8.97
N ASN A 57 -3.00 -10.58 9.58
CA ASN A 57 -4.06 -9.95 10.37
C ASN A 57 -3.50 -9.20 11.59
N GLN A 58 -2.48 -9.75 12.26
CA GLN A 58 -1.81 -9.08 13.36
C GLN A 58 -1.09 -7.81 12.89
N ILE A 59 -0.47 -7.82 11.70
CA ILE A 59 0.14 -6.64 11.09
C ILE A 59 -0.92 -5.55 10.90
N TYR A 60 -2.04 -5.87 10.25
CA TYR A 60 -3.15 -4.93 10.06
C TYR A 60 -3.63 -4.33 11.37
N GLN A 61 -3.91 -5.17 12.38
CA GLN A 61 -4.40 -4.71 13.68
C GLN A 61 -3.43 -3.75 14.37
N ASN A 62 -2.11 -4.01 14.29
CA ASN A 62 -1.10 -3.13 14.86
C ASN A 62 -0.99 -1.80 14.07
N ILE A 63 -1.09 -1.84 12.74
CA ILE A 63 -1.13 -0.62 11.92
C ILE A 63 -2.34 0.24 12.30
N GLU A 64 -3.52 -0.36 12.38
CA GLU A 64 -4.75 0.34 12.76
C GLU A 64 -4.64 0.96 14.16
N ALA A 65 -4.16 0.19 15.13
CA ALA A 65 -3.96 0.66 16.50
C ALA A 65 -2.99 1.84 16.54
N ARG A 66 -1.86 1.74 15.83
CA ARG A 66 -0.85 2.81 15.80
C ARG A 66 -1.34 4.07 15.09
N LEU A 67 -2.09 3.94 14.00
CA LEU A 67 -2.72 5.09 13.34
C LEU A 67 -3.70 5.82 14.27
N LYS A 68 -4.50 5.08 15.06
CA LYS A 68 -5.39 5.67 16.06
C LYS A 68 -4.64 6.43 17.16
N GLU A 69 -3.48 5.91 17.61
CA GLU A 69 -2.61 6.59 18.56
C GLU A 69 -2.01 7.87 17.96
N ILE A 70 -1.42 7.78 16.76
CA ILE A 70 -0.88 8.92 16.03
C ILE A 70 -1.96 10.00 15.82
N GLY A 71 -3.19 9.59 15.49
CA GLY A 71 -4.32 10.49 15.35
C GLY A 71 -4.58 11.31 16.61
N LYS A 72 -4.53 10.66 17.78
CA LYS A 72 -4.65 11.34 19.09
C LYS A 72 -3.47 12.26 19.36
N GLU A 73 -2.24 11.79 19.11
CA GLU A 73 -1.01 12.56 19.32
C GLU A 73 -0.94 13.83 18.45
N LYS A 74 -1.39 13.71 17.19
CA LYS A 74 -1.32 14.79 16.18
C LYS A 74 -2.59 15.64 16.09
N GLY A 75 -3.67 15.26 16.76
CA GLY A 75 -4.96 15.96 16.66
C GLY A 75 -5.64 15.78 15.29
N VAL A 76 -5.37 14.66 14.60
CA VAL A 76 -5.96 14.32 13.30
C VAL A 76 -6.82 13.07 13.39
N THR A 77 -7.57 12.77 12.35
CA THR A 77 -8.36 11.53 12.23
C THR A 77 -7.86 10.73 11.03
N PHE A 78 -7.70 9.42 11.19
CA PHE A 78 -7.48 8.49 10.09
C PHE A 78 -8.77 7.70 9.84
N GLU A 79 -9.35 7.85 8.65
CA GLU A 79 -10.43 7.00 8.15
C GLU A 79 -9.79 5.83 7.41
N ILE A 80 -9.93 4.62 7.97
CA ILE A 80 -9.26 3.42 7.46
C ILE A 80 -10.29 2.57 6.72
N ALA A 81 -10.03 2.31 5.43
CA ALA A 81 -10.70 1.29 4.63
C ALA A 81 -9.77 0.07 4.56
N TYR A 82 -10.23 -1.08 5.06
CA TYR A 82 -9.47 -2.34 5.03
C TYR A 82 -10.20 -3.39 4.21
N ASP A 83 -9.45 -4.06 3.35
CA ASP A 83 -9.91 -5.20 2.56
C ASP A 83 -8.85 -6.29 2.47
N ASN A 84 -9.28 -7.51 2.11
CA ASN A 84 -8.43 -8.67 1.87
C ASN A 84 -8.74 -9.25 0.48
N CYS A 85 -7.72 -9.42 -0.34
CA CYS A 85 -7.93 -9.92 -1.71
C CYS A 85 -8.00 -11.45 -1.82
N ASN A 86 -7.74 -12.20 -0.75
CA ASN A 86 -7.77 -13.66 -0.71
C ASN A 86 -6.97 -14.32 -1.84
N ALA A 87 -5.79 -13.78 -2.15
CA ALA A 87 -4.91 -14.20 -3.25
C ALA A 87 -5.54 -14.10 -4.66
N ASP A 88 -6.65 -13.37 -4.81
CA ASP A 88 -7.27 -13.13 -6.11
C ASP A 88 -6.82 -11.79 -6.69
N VAL A 89 -6.13 -11.85 -7.83
CA VAL A 89 -5.59 -10.66 -8.51
C VAL A 89 -6.69 -9.72 -9.02
N ASN A 90 -7.85 -10.23 -9.39
CA ASN A 90 -8.96 -9.40 -9.87
C ASN A 90 -9.60 -8.65 -8.69
N VAL A 91 -9.77 -9.31 -7.55
CA VAL A 91 -10.22 -8.69 -6.30
C VAL A 91 -9.22 -7.64 -5.84
N LEU A 92 -7.92 -7.94 -5.88
CA LEU A 92 -6.85 -6.99 -5.55
C LEU A 92 -6.92 -5.72 -6.40
N ASN A 93 -7.00 -5.88 -7.71
CA ASN A 93 -7.11 -4.74 -8.64
C ASN A 93 -8.39 -3.92 -8.40
N GLN A 94 -9.50 -4.57 -8.06
CA GLN A 94 -10.75 -3.86 -7.73
C GLN A 94 -10.62 -3.06 -6.43
N ILE A 95 -10.01 -3.64 -5.38
CA ILE A 95 -9.77 -2.95 -4.10
C ILE A 95 -8.91 -1.71 -4.33
N ILE A 96 -7.80 -1.84 -5.06
CA ILE A 96 -6.90 -0.71 -5.36
C ILE A 96 -7.64 0.37 -6.17
N SER A 97 -8.44 -0.02 -7.16
CA SER A 97 -9.25 0.90 -7.96
C SER A 97 -10.26 1.66 -7.10
N ASN A 98 -10.87 1.01 -6.11
CA ASN A 98 -11.78 1.64 -5.16
C ASN A 98 -11.02 2.67 -4.30
N PHE A 99 -9.84 2.33 -3.77
CA PHE A 99 -9.02 3.28 -3.00
C PHE A 99 -8.66 4.54 -3.82
N ILE A 100 -8.31 4.36 -5.11
CA ILE A 100 -8.05 5.50 -6.01
C ILE A 100 -9.31 6.34 -6.22
N ALA A 101 -10.46 5.71 -6.46
CA ALA A 101 -11.74 6.39 -6.66
C ALA A 101 -12.19 7.16 -5.41
N ASP A 102 -11.96 6.60 -4.22
CA ASP A 102 -12.26 7.21 -2.93
C ASP A 102 -11.26 8.29 -2.52
N LYS A 103 -10.21 8.48 -3.35
CA LYS A 103 -9.14 9.47 -3.15
C LYS A 103 -8.48 9.31 -1.78
N VAL A 104 -7.99 8.10 -1.50
CA VAL A 104 -7.21 7.89 -0.28
C VAL A 104 -5.92 8.71 -0.31
N ASP A 105 -5.51 9.21 0.85
CA ASP A 105 -4.27 9.98 1.01
C ASP A 105 -3.03 9.09 1.11
N LEU A 106 -3.23 7.81 1.47
CA LEU A 106 -2.20 6.81 1.67
C LEU A 106 -2.76 5.42 1.38
N MET A 107 -1.96 4.57 0.75
CA MET A 107 -2.23 3.14 0.68
C MET A 107 -1.23 2.36 1.54
N VAL A 108 -1.70 1.26 2.12
CA VAL A 108 -0.84 0.29 2.82
C VAL A 108 -1.04 -1.08 2.21
N GLY A 109 0.04 -1.64 1.65
CA GLY A 109 0.04 -2.97 1.05
C GLY A 109 0.71 -3.99 1.97
N ILE A 110 -0.03 -5.01 2.40
CA ILE A 110 0.50 -6.09 3.25
C ILE A 110 0.76 -7.31 2.37
N ALA A 111 1.99 -7.73 2.31
CA ALA A 111 2.62 -8.76 1.49
C ALA A 111 3.05 -8.28 0.08
N THR A 112 4.05 -8.99 -0.49
CA THR A 112 4.72 -8.63 -1.75
C THR A 112 3.76 -8.42 -2.93
N PRO A 113 2.79 -9.32 -3.23
CA PRO A 113 1.91 -9.14 -4.37
C PRO A 113 1.03 -7.89 -4.28
N VAL A 114 0.61 -7.52 -3.06
CA VAL A 114 -0.20 -6.31 -2.85
C VAL A 114 0.65 -5.05 -3.07
N ALA A 115 1.88 -5.03 -2.54
CA ALA A 115 2.80 -3.92 -2.71
C ALA A 115 3.14 -3.67 -4.19
N MET A 116 3.40 -4.73 -4.96
CA MET A 116 3.66 -4.67 -6.40
C MET A 116 2.45 -4.12 -7.18
N ALA A 117 1.25 -4.61 -6.88
CA ALA A 117 0.04 -4.12 -7.52
C ALA A 117 -0.24 -2.64 -7.20
N MET A 118 -0.05 -2.22 -5.95
CA MET A 118 -0.17 -0.82 -5.55
C MET A 118 0.87 0.07 -6.21
N GLN A 119 2.14 -0.39 -6.33
CA GLN A 119 3.19 0.30 -7.07
C GLN A 119 2.72 0.62 -8.49
N SER A 120 2.33 -0.41 -9.23
CA SER A 120 1.88 -0.26 -10.62
C SER A 120 0.67 0.68 -10.74
N ALA A 121 -0.31 0.55 -9.85
CA ALA A 121 -1.54 1.35 -9.88
C ALA A 121 -1.33 2.82 -9.46
N THR A 122 -0.23 3.13 -8.78
CA THR A 122 0.09 4.49 -8.30
C THR A 122 1.21 5.16 -9.07
N GLU A 123 1.68 4.57 -10.16
CA GLU A 123 2.77 5.09 -10.98
C GLU A 123 2.49 6.49 -11.52
N ASP A 124 1.27 6.77 -11.95
CA ASP A 124 0.87 8.07 -12.49
C ASP A 124 0.38 9.04 -11.42
N ASN A 125 -0.51 8.58 -10.52
CA ASN A 125 -1.19 9.45 -9.55
C ASN A 125 -0.36 9.77 -8.30
N LYS A 126 0.76 9.01 -8.10
CA LYS A 126 1.73 9.22 -7.02
C LYS A 126 1.13 9.17 -5.62
N ILE A 127 0.01 8.48 -5.42
CA ILE A 127 -0.50 8.23 -4.07
C ILE A 127 0.61 7.54 -3.28
N PRO A 128 0.99 8.03 -2.08
CA PRO A 128 2.00 7.38 -1.26
C PRO A 128 1.59 5.95 -0.89
N VAL A 129 2.55 5.02 -0.95
CA VAL A 129 2.32 3.62 -0.57
C VAL A 129 3.32 3.22 0.51
N VAL A 130 2.82 2.63 1.58
CA VAL A 130 3.65 1.97 2.61
C VAL A 130 3.43 0.48 2.50
N PHE A 131 4.49 -0.27 2.25
CA PHE A 131 4.41 -1.73 2.25
C PHE A 131 4.82 -2.32 3.60
N SER A 132 4.26 -3.47 3.92
CA SER A 132 4.61 -4.27 5.11
C SER A 132 4.65 -5.75 4.73
N ALA A 133 5.50 -6.52 5.40
CA ALA A 133 5.70 -7.93 5.12
C ALA A 133 6.06 -8.20 3.64
N VAL A 134 7.05 -7.47 3.13
CA VAL A 134 7.64 -7.71 1.82
C VAL A 134 9.01 -8.33 2.01
N SER A 135 9.19 -9.57 1.54
CA SER A 135 10.39 -10.35 1.84
C SER A 135 11.65 -9.76 1.22
N ASP A 136 11.58 -9.37 -0.04
CA ASP A 136 12.70 -8.72 -0.74
C ASP A 136 12.17 -7.60 -1.66
N PRO A 137 12.03 -6.38 -1.16
CA PRO A 137 11.46 -5.27 -1.94
C PRO A 137 12.37 -4.82 -3.09
N VAL A 138 13.67 -5.12 -3.04
CA VAL A 138 14.61 -4.80 -4.13
C VAL A 138 14.48 -5.81 -5.26
N SER A 139 14.54 -7.10 -4.96
CA SER A 139 14.38 -8.16 -5.97
C SER A 139 12.98 -8.16 -6.59
N ALA A 140 11.95 -7.80 -5.82
CA ALA A 140 10.58 -7.61 -6.33
C ALA A 140 10.42 -6.32 -7.17
N GLY A 141 11.45 -5.50 -7.30
CA GLY A 141 11.40 -4.25 -8.09
C GLY A 141 10.52 -3.16 -7.48
N ILE A 142 10.19 -3.27 -6.19
CA ILE A 142 9.32 -2.30 -5.50
C ILE A 142 10.09 -1.05 -5.13
N VAL A 143 11.37 -1.18 -4.78
CA VAL A 143 12.26 -0.08 -4.43
C VAL A 143 13.61 -0.24 -5.13
N GLU A 144 14.32 0.87 -5.34
CA GLU A 144 15.66 0.85 -5.93
C GLU A 144 16.71 0.26 -4.97
N SER A 145 16.63 0.62 -3.69
CA SER A 145 17.42 0.05 -2.59
C SER A 145 16.70 0.26 -1.26
N LEU A 146 17.16 -0.42 -0.22
CA LEU A 146 16.57 -0.27 1.13
C LEU A 146 16.80 1.13 1.71
N GLU A 147 17.94 1.77 1.40
CA GLU A 147 18.30 3.10 1.87
C GLU A 147 17.64 4.21 1.06
N LYS A 148 17.37 3.94 -0.23
CA LYS A 148 16.77 4.89 -1.18
C LYS A 148 15.69 4.20 -1.98
N PRO A 149 14.44 4.19 -1.49
CA PRO A 149 13.33 3.54 -2.18
C PRO A 149 13.07 4.07 -3.60
N GLY A 150 13.32 5.34 -3.86
CA GLY A 150 13.34 5.93 -5.21
C GLY A 150 12.00 6.44 -5.74
N ALA A 151 10.89 5.85 -5.35
CA ALA A 151 9.54 6.18 -5.84
C ALA A 151 8.61 6.70 -4.73
N ASN A 152 7.30 6.62 -4.95
CA ASN A 152 6.28 6.96 -3.95
C ASN A 152 6.03 5.82 -2.94
N LEU A 153 6.91 4.83 -2.86
CA LEU A 153 6.80 3.68 -1.98
C LEU A 153 7.92 3.66 -0.94
N THR A 154 7.57 3.25 0.27
CA THR A 154 8.49 2.91 1.36
C THR A 154 7.82 1.86 2.25
N GLY A 155 8.57 1.24 3.16
CA GLY A 155 7.95 0.25 4.03
C GLY A 155 8.94 -0.56 4.85
N THR A 156 8.50 -1.76 5.25
CA THR A 156 9.28 -2.70 6.05
C THR A 156 9.42 -4.03 5.33
N SER A 157 10.66 -4.53 5.28
CA SER A 157 10.94 -5.89 4.82
C SER A 157 10.80 -6.87 5.97
N ASP A 158 10.32 -8.07 5.66
CA ASP A 158 10.37 -9.25 6.51
C ASP A 158 11.39 -10.28 5.99
N TYR A 159 12.54 -9.78 5.52
CA TYR A 159 13.60 -10.59 4.96
C TYR A 159 13.88 -11.85 5.80
N LEU A 160 13.90 -13.00 5.14
CA LEU A 160 14.13 -14.30 5.76
C LEU A 160 15.61 -14.65 5.68
N ASP A 161 16.32 -14.63 6.81
CA ASP A 161 17.71 -15.14 6.87
C ASP A 161 17.72 -16.68 6.82
N THR A 162 17.59 -17.19 5.60
CA THR A 162 17.55 -18.62 5.31
C THR A 162 18.79 -19.36 5.83
N ALA A 163 19.96 -18.74 5.75
CA ALA A 163 21.20 -19.33 6.23
C ALA A 163 21.18 -19.54 7.76
N SER A 164 20.71 -18.55 8.51
CA SER A 164 20.54 -18.67 9.97
C SER A 164 19.52 -19.75 10.35
N ILE A 165 18.43 -19.88 9.60
CA ILE A 165 17.43 -20.93 9.82
C ILE A 165 18.07 -22.32 9.61
N PHE A 166 18.77 -22.53 8.51
CA PHE A 166 19.46 -23.81 8.28
C PHE A 166 20.55 -24.10 9.31
N ASN A 167 21.29 -23.09 9.76
CA ASN A 167 22.27 -23.28 10.85
C ASN A 167 21.59 -23.74 12.14
N LEU A 168 20.41 -23.20 12.49
CA LEU A 168 19.64 -23.69 13.65
C LEU A 168 19.15 -25.13 13.46
N ILE A 169 18.65 -25.47 12.26
CA ILE A 169 18.21 -26.82 11.93
C ILE A 169 19.39 -27.80 12.07
N LEU A 170 20.54 -27.46 11.54
CA LEU A 170 21.76 -28.31 11.62
C LEU A 170 22.33 -28.39 13.04
N ALA A 171 22.18 -27.33 13.84
CA ALA A 171 22.57 -27.40 15.26
C ALA A 171 21.69 -28.36 16.05
N GLN A 172 20.40 -28.50 15.72
CA GLN A 172 19.49 -29.47 16.32
C GLN A 172 19.69 -30.90 15.76
N ASN A 173 20.01 -31.01 14.48
CA ASN A 173 20.16 -32.30 13.80
C ASN A 173 21.34 -32.24 12.81
N PRO A 174 22.58 -32.48 13.31
CA PRO A 174 23.80 -32.36 12.49
C PRO A 174 23.92 -33.41 11.39
N ASP A 175 23.18 -34.50 11.48
CA ASP A 175 23.29 -35.65 10.58
C ASP A 175 22.37 -35.57 9.35
N ILE A 176 21.74 -34.43 9.10
CA ILE A 176 20.88 -34.22 7.94
C ILE A 176 21.67 -34.41 6.65
N LYS A 177 21.21 -35.33 5.80
CA LYS A 177 21.82 -35.62 4.48
C LYS A 177 20.95 -35.13 3.32
N LYS A 178 19.67 -34.87 3.58
CA LYS A 178 18.72 -34.47 2.52
C LYS A 178 17.60 -33.59 3.07
N VAL A 179 17.24 -32.55 2.32
CA VAL A 179 16.17 -31.58 2.65
C VAL A 179 15.11 -31.57 1.57
N GLY A 180 13.85 -31.41 1.96
CA GLY A 180 12.76 -31.10 1.05
C GLY A 180 12.50 -29.60 1.01
N LEU A 181 12.50 -28.99 -0.17
CA LEU A 181 12.12 -27.61 -0.41
C LEU A 181 10.72 -27.60 -1.04
N LEU A 182 9.75 -27.07 -0.30
CA LEU A 182 8.38 -26.91 -0.77
C LEU A 182 8.05 -25.41 -0.86
N TYR A 183 7.60 -24.98 -2.03
CA TYR A 183 7.30 -23.56 -2.28
C TYR A 183 6.32 -23.38 -3.44
N ASP A 184 5.74 -22.19 -3.55
CA ASP A 184 4.91 -21.79 -4.67
C ASP A 184 5.76 -21.00 -5.70
N LYS A 185 5.81 -21.51 -6.94
CA LYS A 185 6.51 -20.83 -8.05
C LYS A 185 5.81 -19.56 -8.54
N GLY A 186 4.54 -19.40 -8.23
CA GLY A 186 3.74 -18.25 -8.61
C GLY A 186 3.87 -17.06 -7.64
N GLN A 187 4.66 -17.22 -6.56
CA GLN A 187 4.86 -16.17 -5.57
C GLN A 187 6.28 -15.63 -5.59
N ASP A 188 6.42 -14.35 -5.94
CA ASP A 188 7.71 -13.65 -5.97
C ASP A 188 8.45 -13.70 -4.62
N SER A 189 7.70 -13.69 -3.50
CA SER A 189 8.25 -13.85 -2.14
C SER A 189 8.96 -15.18 -1.89
N SER A 190 8.75 -16.20 -2.73
CA SER A 190 9.43 -17.49 -2.64
C SER A 190 10.82 -17.52 -3.30
N GLU A 191 11.08 -16.63 -4.26
CA GLU A 191 12.28 -16.72 -5.12
C GLU A 191 13.58 -16.60 -4.34
N THR A 192 13.76 -15.50 -3.61
CA THR A 192 14.99 -15.24 -2.84
C THR A 192 15.22 -16.29 -1.75
N PRO A 193 14.25 -16.63 -0.87
CA PRO A 193 14.47 -17.65 0.15
C PRO A 193 14.84 -19.04 -0.41
N ILE A 194 14.26 -19.45 -1.53
CA ILE A 194 14.57 -20.72 -2.17
C ILE A 194 15.94 -20.72 -2.84
N ALA A 195 16.32 -19.62 -3.49
CA ALA A 195 17.67 -19.48 -4.05
C ALA A 195 18.74 -19.54 -2.95
N ASP A 196 18.53 -18.83 -1.84
CA ASP A 196 19.43 -18.85 -0.68
C ASP A 196 19.49 -20.23 -0.02
N ALA A 197 18.35 -20.93 0.09
CA ALA A 197 18.31 -22.30 0.60
C ALA A 197 19.16 -23.26 -0.25
N LYS A 198 19.00 -23.22 -1.56
CA LYS A 198 19.79 -24.06 -2.48
C LYS A 198 21.27 -23.77 -2.36
N LYS A 199 21.65 -22.50 -2.41
CA LYS A 199 23.03 -22.06 -2.25
C LYS A 199 23.64 -22.58 -0.95
N PHE A 200 22.94 -22.41 0.18
CA PHE A 200 23.39 -22.89 1.48
C PHE A 200 23.57 -24.40 1.50
N LEU A 201 22.62 -25.16 0.96
CA LEU A 201 22.66 -26.63 0.94
C LEU A 201 23.76 -27.14 0.04
N ASP A 202 24.00 -26.53 -1.13
CA ASP A 202 25.10 -26.82 -2.03
C ASP A 202 26.47 -26.60 -1.36
N GLU A 203 26.64 -25.45 -0.68
CA GLU A 203 27.86 -25.12 0.08
C GLU A 203 28.14 -26.11 1.21
N LYS A 204 27.10 -26.68 1.82
CA LYS A 204 27.19 -27.70 2.88
C LYS A 204 27.27 -29.14 2.35
N GLY A 205 27.13 -29.36 1.05
CA GLY A 205 27.07 -30.71 0.46
C GLY A 205 25.84 -31.52 0.88
N ILE A 206 24.74 -30.84 1.23
CA ILE A 206 23.49 -31.47 1.65
C ILE A 206 22.56 -31.59 0.43
N ALA A 207 22.14 -32.80 0.11
CA ALA A 207 21.22 -33.04 -1.00
C ALA A 207 19.84 -32.43 -0.73
N TYR A 208 19.13 -31.99 -1.78
CA TYR A 208 17.76 -31.55 -1.65
C TYR A 208 16.85 -32.06 -2.78
N VAL A 209 15.58 -32.03 -2.55
CA VAL A 209 14.53 -32.26 -3.54
C VAL A 209 13.53 -31.10 -3.49
N GLU A 210 13.08 -30.70 -4.66
CA GLU A 210 12.10 -29.62 -4.79
C GLU A 210 10.71 -30.18 -5.09
N LYS A 211 9.71 -29.59 -4.47
CA LYS A 211 8.30 -29.75 -4.82
C LYS A 211 7.65 -28.37 -4.83
N THR A 212 6.83 -28.15 -5.83
CA THR A 212 6.17 -26.85 -6.01
C THR A 212 4.67 -27.03 -6.08
N GLY A 213 3.93 -26.14 -5.42
CA GLY A 213 2.54 -25.86 -5.68
C GLY A 213 2.40 -24.78 -6.74
N THR A 214 1.22 -24.66 -7.31
CA THR A 214 0.86 -23.58 -8.25
C THR A 214 -0.37 -22.82 -7.80
N ASN A 215 -1.00 -23.25 -6.70
CA ASN A 215 -2.14 -22.60 -6.07
C ASN A 215 -2.04 -22.85 -4.56
N ALA A 216 -2.04 -21.78 -3.82
CA ALA A 216 -2.27 -21.82 -2.37
C ALA A 216 -3.77 -21.91 -2.10
#